data_e6a5e0e121e817820ae04fe386870592
#
_entry.id   e6a5e0e121e817820ae04fe386870592
#
_cell.length_a   1.000
_cell.length_b   1.000
_cell.length_c   1.000
_cell.angle_alpha   90.00
_cell.angle_beta   90.00
_cell.angle_gamma   90.00
#
_symmetry.space_group_name_H-M   'P 1'
#
loop_
_entity.id
_entity.type
_entity.pdbx_description
1 polymer ?
#
loop_
_entity_poly.entity_id
_entity_poly.type
_entity_poly.pdbx_seq_one_letter_code
_entity_poly.pdbx_strand_id
1 'polypeptide(L)'
;MIDNDYNKYFNLLVDYDEYTVRYTFNKYKNGRLDEPEGKILQSAFSTIAEDEYVKASANTGKEYFDAFDKHARDLKKQNKLDYDFKLLYPYTYLYLTEYAK
;
A
#
# COMPACT_ATOMS: atom_id res chain seq x y z
N MET A 1 16.43 1.64 22.64
CA MET A 1 16.52 2.80 21.76
C MET A 1 15.34 2.80 20.82
N ILE A 2 14.65 3.91 20.78
CA ILE A 2 13.41 4.05 19.98
C ILE A 2 13.69 3.76 18.51
N ASP A 3 14.79 4.29 17.98
CA ASP A 3 15.14 4.13 16.57
C ASP A 3 15.39 2.65 16.20
N ASN A 4 16.00 1.89 17.09
CA ASN A 4 16.24 0.47 16.86
C ASN A 4 14.94 -0.32 16.84
N ASP A 5 14.01 0.02 17.73
CA ASP A 5 12.71 -0.65 17.78
C ASP A 5 11.88 -0.33 16.55
N TYR A 6 11.90 0.93 16.11
CA TYR A 6 11.22 1.34 14.88
C TYR A 6 11.79 0.59 13.68
N ASN A 7 13.12 0.53 13.57
CA ASN A 7 13.76 -0.15 12.43
C ASN A 7 13.46 -1.64 12.42
N LYS A 8 13.45 -2.29 13.58
CA LYS A 8 13.05 -3.70 13.67
C LYS A 8 11.62 -3.93 13.21
N TYR A 9 10.70 -3.10 13.68
CA TYR A 9 9.31 -3.21 13.30
C TYR A 9 9.11 -2.99 11.80
N PHE A 10 9.73 -1.94 11.27
CA PHE A 10 9.67 -1.62 9.85
C PHE A 10 10.22 -2.77 9.00
N ASN A 11 11.38 -3.31 9.38
CA ASN A 11 12.00 -4.41 8.64
C ASN A 11 11.14 -5.68 8.67
N LEU A 12 10.49 -5.96 9.80
CA LEU A 12 9.56 -7.08 9.89
C LEU A 12 8.37 -6.88 8.95
N LEU A 13 7.82 -5.67 8.90
CA LEU A 13 6.70 -5.37 8.00
C LEU A 13 7.10 -5.59 6.55
N VAL A 14 8.29 -5.15 6.16
CA VAL A 14 8.78 -5.34 4.78
C VAL A 14 9.02 -6.83 4.51
N ASP A 15 9.58 -7.55 5.46
CA ASP A 15 9.87 -8.99 5.31
C ASP A 15 8.61 -9.82 5.14
N TYR A 16 7.50 -9.44 5.76
CA TYR A 16 6.22 -10.14 5.60
C TYR A 16 5.54 -9.85 4.26
N ASP A 17 6.04 -8.88 3.50
CA ASP A 17 5.69 -8.66 2.09
C ASP A 17 4.17 -8.63 1.85
N GLU A 18 3.62 -9.59 1.12
CA GLU A 18 2.20 -9.60 0.78
C GLU A 18 1.30 -9.57 2.02
N TYR A 19 1.68 -10.22 3.10
CA TYR A 19 0.91 -10.20 4.34
C TYR A 19 0.74 -8.76 4.85
N THR A 20 1.83 -7.99 4.86
CA THR A 20 1.79 -6.58 5.27
C THR A 20 0.90 -5.75 4.34
N VAL A 21 0.98 -6.00 3.04
CA VAL A 21 0.16 -5.29 2.06
C VAL A 21 -1.32 -5.58 2.31
N ARG A 22 -1.69 -6.84 2.51
CA ARG A 22 -3.07 -7.23 2.78
C ARG A 22 -3.57 -6.65 4.09
N TYR A 23 -2.75 -6.68 5.13
CA TYR A 23 -3.09 -6.07 6.42
C TYR A 23 -3.37 -4.57 6.26
N THR A 24 -2.51 -3.87 5.50
CA THR A 24 -2.65 -2.43 5.27
C THR A 24 -3.92 -2.12 4.50
N PHE A 25 -4.21 -2.86 3.43
CA PHE A 25 -5.42 -2.65 2.65
C PHE A 25 -6.68 -2.91 3.49
N ASN A 26 -6.68 -3.94 4.33
CA ASN A 26 -7.79 -4.22 5.23
C ASN A 26 -8.01 -3.06 6.20
N LYS A 27 -6.96 -2.55 6.82
CA LYS A 27 -7.05 -1.40 7.73
C LYS A 27 -7.63 -0.19 7.00
N TYR A 28 -7.10 0.09 5.82
CA TYR A 28 -7.53 1.23 5.03
C TYR A 28 -9.02 1.13 4.66
N LYS A 29 -9.44 0.00 4.13
CA LYS A 29 -10.83 -0.18 3.67
C LYS A 29 -11.83 -0.20 4.82
N ASN A 30 -11.39 -0.59 6.01
CA ASN A 30 -12.24 -0.60 7.20
C ASN A 30 -12.25 0.72 7.97
N GLY A 31 -11.54 1.74 7.45
CA GLY A 31 -11.48 3.05 8.09
C GLY A 31 -10.68 3.06 9.38
N ARG A 32 -9.72 2.14 9.52
CA ARG A 32 -8.92 1.98 10.75
C ARG A 32 -7.44 2.29 10.55
N LEU A 33 -7.08 2.95 9.46
CA LEU A 33 -5.70 3.31 9.21
C LEU A 33 -5.38 4.64 9.90
N ASP A 34 -5.21 4.58 11.22
CA ASP A 34 -4.96 5.75 12.06
C ASP A 34 -3.46 5.99 12.24
N GLU A 35 -3.11 7.23 12.64
CA GLU A 35 -1.72 7.57 12.88
C GLU A 35 -1.33 7.25 14.32
N PRO A 36 -0.06 6.88 14.62
CA PRO A 36 1.09 6.90 13.69
C PRO A 36 1.24 5.65 12.82
N GLU A 37 0.45 4.61 13.03
CA GLU A 37 0.56 3.35 12.30
C GLU A 37 0.41 3.56 10.78
N GLY A 38 -0.48 4.46 10.38
CA GLY A 38 -0.73 4.72 8.97
C GLY A 38 0.52 5.07 8.18
N LYS A 39 1.36 5.94 8.73
CA LYS A 39 2.59 6.34 8.04
C LYS A 39 3.62 5.21 8.00
N ILE A 40 3.69 4.41 9.06
CA ILE A 40 4.60 3.27 9.10
C ILE A 40 4.19 2.25 8.03
N LEU A 41 2.90 1.93 7.96
CA LEU A 41 2.39 0.98 6.97
C LEU A 41 2.52 1.53 5.54
N GLN A 42 2.33 2.82 5.35
CA GLN A 42 2.52 3.44 4.04
C GLN A 42 3.98 3.35 3.60
N SER A 43 4.92 3.59 4.51
CA SER A 43 6.35 3.47 4.19
C SER A 43 6.73 2.02 3.86
N ALA A 44 6.21 1.06 4.62
CA ALA A 44 6.45 -0.36 4.35
C ALA A 44 5.84 -0.75 2.99
N PHE A 45 4.62 -0.32 2.70
CA PHE A 45 3.99 -0.58 1.41
C PHE A 45 4.79 0.00 0.26
N SER A 46 5.25 1.26 0.38
CA SER A 46 6.05 1.90 -0.66
C SER A 46 7.34 1.13 -0.94
N THR A 47 7.95 0.57 0.11
CA THR A 47 9.16 -0.24 -0.04
C THR A 47 8.86 -1.57 -0.72
N ILE A 48 7.78 -2.25 -0.32
CA ILE A 48 7.39 -3.54 -0.87
C ILE A 48 6.94 -3.42 -2.33
N ALA A 49 6.10 -2.42 -2.62
CA ALA A 49 5.52 -2.22 -3.94
C ALA A 49 6.44 -1.43 -4.88
N GLU A 50 7.55 -0.95 -4.38
CA GLU A 50 8.56 -0.22 -5.15
C GLU A 50 7.95 0.90 -6.01
N ASP A 51 8.00 0.77 -7.32
CA ASP A 51 7.62 1.84 -8.24
C ASP A 51 6.15 1.80 -8.67
N GLU A 52 5.32 0.95 -8.07
CA GLU A 52 3.91 0.89 -8.49
C GLU A 52 3.19 2.22 -8.25
N TYR A 53 3.52 2.91 -7.18
CA TYR A 53 2.95 4.22 -6.91
C TYR A 53 3.85 5.00 -5.95
N VAL A 54 4.16 6.24 -6.34
CA VAL A 54 4.95 7.16 -5.52
C VAL A 54 4.15 8.44 -5.30
N LYS A 55 4.02 8.84 -4.03
CA LYS A 55 3.41 10.12 -3.68
C LYS A 55 4.32 10.84 -2.69
N ALA A 56 4.84 11.99 -3.11
CA ALA A 56 5.89 12.68 -2.38
C ALA A 56 5.43 13.42 -1.12
N SER A 57 4.14 13.74 -0.96
CA SER A 57 3.70 14.69 0.06
C SER A 57 2.45 14.27 0.83
N ALA A 58 2.32 13.00 1.17
CA ALA A 58 1.24 12.57 2.04
C ALA A 58 1.60 12.84 3.51
N ASN A 59 0.68 13.47 4.26
CA ASN A 59 0.88 13.76 5.68
C ASN A 59 0.50 12.56 6.55
N THR A 60 -0.43 11.73 6.08
CA THR A 60 -0.87 10.54 6.81
C THR A 60 -0.94 9.34 5.87
N GLY A 61 -0.96 8.16 6.44
CA GLY A 61 -1.16 6.94 5.66
C GLY A 61 -2.50 6.95 4.91
N LYS A 62 -3.55 7.45 5.56
CA LYS A 62 -4.86 7.55 4.92
C LYS A 62 -4.81 8.43 3.67
N GLU A 63 -4.16 9.60 3.75
CA GLU A 63 -4.00 10.47 2.57
C GLU A 63 -3.26 9.76 1.44
N TYR A 64 -2.20 9.02 1.79
CA TYR A 64 -1.45 8.27 0.80
C TYR A 64 -2.35 7.25 0.10
N PHE A 65 -3.11 6.46 0.87
CA PHE A 65 -3.95 5.42 0.28
C PHE A 65 -5.20 5.96 -0.40
N ASP A 66 -5.71 7.13 -0.01
CA ASP A 66 -6.76 7.81 -0.78
C ASP A 66 -6.25 8.15 -2.18
N ALA A 67 -5.02 8.66 -2.28
CA ALA A 67 -4.40 8.97 -3.57
C ALA A 67 -4.05 7.69 -4.34
N PHE A 68 -3.59 6.65 -3.66
CA PHE A 68 -3.32 5.35 -4.26
C PHE A 68 -4.60 4.75 -4.86
N ASP A 69 -5.69 4.80 -4.11
CA ASP A 69 -7.00 4.30 -4.57
C ASP A 69 -7.41 4.98 -5.88
N LYS A 70 -7.29 6.30 -5.92
CA LYS A 70 -7.62 7.06 -7.14
C LYS A 70 -6.73 6.65 -8.30
N HIS A 71 -5.43 6.54 -8.06
CA HIS A 71 -4.46 6.13 -9.07
C HIS A 71 -4.78 4.72 -9.60
N ALA A 72 -5.09 3.79 -8.70
CA ALA A 72 -5.42 2.42 -9.07
C ALA A 72 -6.68 2.37 -9.94
N ARG A 73 -7.70 3.13 -9.57
CA ARG A 73 -8.95 3.18 -10.34
C ARG A 73 -8.77 3.82 -11.70
N ASP A 74 -7.89 4.82 -11.81
CA ASP A 74 -7.55 5.44 -13.10
C ASP A 74 -6.82 4.43 -13.99
N LEU A 75 -5.90 3.65 -13.43
CA LEU A 75 -5.23 2.58 -14.18
C LEU A 75 -6.22 1.52 -14.66
N LYS A 76 -7.19 1.17 -13.83
CA LYS A 76 -8.23 0.20 -14.21
C LYS A 76 -9.05 0.68 -15.40
N LYS A 77 -9.31 1.98 -15.48
CA LYS A 77 -10.06 2.55 -16.61
C LYS A 77 -9.28 2.48 -17.92
N GLN A 78 -7.96 2.54 -17.85
CA GLN A 78 -7.09 2.60 -19.03
C GLN A 78 -6.54 1.25 -19.46
N ASN A 79 -6.70 0.22 -18.64
CA ASN A 79 -6.07 -1.08 -18.84
C ASN A 79 -7.03 -2.21 -18.54
N LYS A 80 -6.80 -3.36 -19.18
CA LYS A 80 -7.44 -4.61 -18.77
C LYS A 80 -6.74 -5.16 -17.53
N LEU A 81 -7.51 -5.69 -16.60
CA LEU A 81 -6.96 -6.38 -15.43
C LEU A 81 -6.62 -7.83 -15.82
N ASP A 82 -5.61 -7.97 -16.66
CA ASP A 82 -5.16 -9.26 -17.18
C ASP A 82 -3.82 -9.66 -16.55
N TYR A 83 -3.23 -10.72 -17.08
CA TYR A 83 -1.97 -11.25 -16.56
C TYR A 83 -0.82 -10.23 -16.72
N ASP A 84 -0.79 -9.51 -17.83
CA ASP A 84 0.25 -8.50 -18.07
C ASP A 84 0.16 -7.36 -17.05
N PHE A 85 -1.05 -6.91 -16.74
CA PHE A 85 -1.27 -5.89 -15.71
C PHE A 85 -0.78 -6.40 -14.35
N LYS A 86 -1.10 -7.65 -14.01
CA LYS A 86 -0.68 -8.26 -12.76
C LYS A 86 0.84 -8.34 -12.64
N LEU A 87 1.54 -8.61 -13.74
CA LEU A 87 3.00 -8.67 -13.74
C LEU A 87 3.63 -7.29 -13.52
N LEU A 88 3.06 -6.25 -14.13
CA LEU A 88 3.58 -4.89 -14.01
C LEU A 88 3.21 -4.23 -12.67
N TYR A 89 2.01 -4.51 -12.17
CA TYR A 89 1.46 -3.85 -10.98
C TYR A 89 0.83 -4.88 -10.04
N PRO A 90 1.63 -5.80 -9.47
CA PRO A 90 1.05 -6.91 -8.67
C PRO A 90 0.24 -6.44 -7.47
N TYR A 91 0.67 -5.42 -6.77
CA TYR A 91 -0.06 -4.96 -5.57
C TYR A 91 -1.24 -4.06 -5.92
N THR A 92 -1.15 -3.29 -6.99
CA THR A 92 -2.29 -2.55 -7.53
C THR A 92 -3.35 -3.52 -8.03
N TYR A 93 -2.95 -4.59 -8.70
CA TYR A 93 -3.86 -5.65 -9.14
C TYR A 93 -4.56 -6.29 -7.93
N LEU A 94 -3.81 -6.64 -6.90
CA LEU A 94 -4.38 -7.19 -5.67
C LEU A 94 -5.43 -6.25 -5.08
N TYR A 95 -5.10 -4.97 -4.97
CA TYR A 95 -6.02 -3.97 -4.44
C TYR A 95 -7.31 -3.91 -5.26
N LEU A 96 -7.18 -3.80 -6.56
CA LEU A 96 -8.33 -3.64 -7.46
C LEU A 96 -9.25 -4.86 -7.49
N THR A 97 -8.68 -6.06 -7.37
CA THR A 97 -9.46 -7.29 -7.47
C THR A 97 -10.06 -7.74 -6.15
N GLU A 98 -9.43 -7.44 -5.01
CA GLU A 98 -9.86 -7.97 -3.72
C GLU A 98 -10.35 -6.92 -2.74
N TYR A 99 -9.94 -5.66 -2.87
CA TYR A 99 -10.26 -4.64 -1.87
C TYR A 99 -11.10 -3.48 -2.41
N ALA A 100 -10.87 -3.05 -3.63
CA ALA A 100 -11.53 -1.89 -4.23
C ALA A 100 -12.77 -2.27 -5.03
N LYS A 101 -13.62 -3.04 -4.44
CA LYS A 101 -14.86 -3.50 -5.11
C LYS A 101 -15.98 -2.49 -4.97
#